data_bb261c8200bbc9ede164ae37f05a22b5
#
_entry.id   bb261c8200bbc9ede164ae37f05a22b5
#
_cell.length_a   1.000
_cell.length_b   1.000
_cell.length_c   1.000
_cell.angle_alpha   90.00
_cell.angle_beta   90.00
_cell.angle_gamma   90.00
#
_symmetry.space_group_name_H-M   'P 1'
#
loop_
_entity.id
_entity.type
_entity.pdbx_description
1 polymer ?
#
loop_
_entity_poly.entity_id
_entity_poly.type
_entity_poly.pdbx_seq_one_letter_code
_entity_poly.pdbx_strand_id
1 'polypeptide(L)'
;MFEVSLESEFINNLSQESRSWLAKAIGVVILGDGQVDNEELISLKAAISFLEDESEIVELVTAVKSRSKLELGRLDEKMYKAATIYFYLATVITINGKVTRDEADLFKSIAGKLGLPPEYARSVLQWASDVMKLNKQRNQLIKAARELRPQYY
;
A
#
# COMPACT_ATOMS: atom_id res chain seq x y z
N MET A 1 7.42 14.38 6.09
CA MET A 1 6.91 13.01 6.34
C MET A 1 7.58 12.04 5.39
N PHE A 2 8.02 10.92 5.93
CA PHE A 2 8.49 9.85 5.05
C PHE A 2 7.28 9.23 4.38
N GLU A 3 7.08 9.58 3.15
CA GLU A 3 6.07 8.95 2.31
C GLU A 3 6.77 8.06 1.32
N VAL A 4 6.33 6.83 1.24
CA VAL A 4 6.73 5.93 0.17
C VAL A 4 5.53 5.81 -0.75
N SER A 5 5.65 6.43 -1.90
CA SER A 5 4.64 6.37 -2.93
C SER A 5 5.29 6.11 -4.28
N LEU A 6 4.54 5.52 -5.20
CA LEU A 6 4.96 5.48 -6.58
C LEU A 6 4.90 6.89 -7.15
N GLU A 7 5.94 7.27 -7.86
CA GLU A 7 5.91 8.52 -8.61
C GLU A 7 4.86 8.41 -9.73
N SER A 8 4.17 9.51 -9.99
CA SER A 8 3.15 9.55 -11.05
C SER A 8 3.69 9.05 -12.38
N GLU A 9 4.92 9.40 -12.70
CA GLU A 9 5.60 8.96 -13.91
C GLU A 9 5.73 7.44 -13.99
N PHE A 10 6.06 6.79 -12.88
CA PHE A 10 6.15 5.33 -12.85
C PHE A 10 4.79 4.69 -13.10
N ILE A 11 3.75 5.19 -12.44
CA ILE A 11 2.39 4.68 -12.61
C ILE A 11 1.92 4.85 -14.06
N ASN A 12 2.20 6.01 -14.65
CA ASN A 12 1.81 6.28 -16.02
C ASN A 12 2.53 5.38 -17.03
N ASN A 13 3.71 4.89 -16.69
CA ASN A 13 4.49 3.98 -17.53
C ASN A 13 4.10 2.51 -17.35
N LEU A 14 3.27 2.19 -16.36
CA LEU A 14 2.75 0.85 -16.20
C LEU A 14 1.73 0.54 -17.31
N SER A 15 1.72 -0.71 -17.78
CA SER A 15 0.69 -1.18 -18.69
C SER A 15 -0.67 -1.13 -18.01
N GLN A 16 -1.74 -1.12 -18.80
CA GLN A 16 -3.10 -1.19 -18.26
C GLN A 16 -3.29 -2.46 -17.42
N GLU A 17 -2.74 -3.58 -17.86
CA GLU A 17 -2.79 -4.82 -17.11
C GLU A 17 -2.14 -4.70 -15.74
N SER A 18 -0.95 -4.09 -15.66
CA SER A 18 -0.24 -3.89 -14.40
C SER A 18 -0.97 -2.92 -13.48
N ARG A 19 -1.56 -1.86 -14.02
CA ARG A 19 -2.37 -0.91 -13.24
C ARG A 19 -3.62 -1.58 -12.68
N SER A 20 -4.32 -2.37 -13.49
CA SER A 20 -5.51 -3.10 -13.05
C SER A 20 -5.15 -4.15 -11.98
N TRP A 21 -4.03 -4.84 -12.15
CA TRP A 21 -3.54 -5.78 -11.15
C TRP A 21 -3.22 -5.08 -9.83
N LEU A 22 -2.50 -3.95 -9.89
CA LEU A 22 -2.15 -3.18 -8.70
C LEU A 22 -3.39 -2.69 -7.96
N ALA A 23 -4.38 -2.16 -8.67
CA ALA A 23 -5.63 -1.73 -8.07
C ALA A 23 -6.35 -2.88 -7.36
N LYS A 24 -6.40 -4.05 -8.01
CA LYS A 24 -7.00 -5.25 -7.41
C LYS A 24 -6.23 -5.71 -6.18
N ALA A 25 -4.88 -5.66 -6.23
CA ALA A 25 -4.04 -6.00 -5.09
C ALA A 25 -4.32 -5.10 -3.87
N ILE A 26 -4.50 -3.81 -4.11
CA ILE A 26 -4.87 -2.85 -3.06
C ILE A 26 -6.22 -3.24 -2.44
N GLY A 27 -7.20 -3.60 -3.28
CA GLY A 27 -8.51 -4.08 -2.81
C GLY A 27 -8.39 -5.34 -1.95
N VAL A 28 -7.56 -6.28 -2.36
CA VAL A 28 -7.30 -7.52 -1.61
C VAL A 28 -6.70 -7.21 -0.23
N VAL A 29 -5.73 -6.30 -0.18
CA VAL A 29 -5.10 -5.87 1.08
C VAL A 29 -6.13 -5.25 2.02
N ILE A 30 -6.99 -4.36 1.51
CA ILE A 30 -8.03 -3.70 2.31
C ILE A 30 -9.03 -4.71 2.84
N LEU A 31 -9.47 -5.67 2.01
CA LEU A 31 -10.36 -6.75 2.45
C LEU A 31 -9.72 -7.64 3.52
N GLY A 32 -8.41 -7.83 3.45
CA GLY A 32 -7.67 -8.64 4.42
C GLY A 32 -7.66 -8.07 5.83
N ASP A 33 -7.96 -6.79 6.01
CA ASP A 33 -8.02 -6.13 7.32
C ASP A 33 -9.28 -6.49 8.13
N GLY A 34 -10.22 -7.21 7.55
CA GLY A 34 -11.40 -7.72 8.24
C GLY A 34 -12.53 -6.71 8.46
N GLN A 35 -12.25 -5.42 8.42
CA GLN A 35 -13.23 -4.36 8.53
C GLN A 35 -13.04 -3.34 7.42
N VAL A 36 -14.11 -3.03 6.71
CA VAL A 36 -14.09 -2.01 5.66
C VAL A 36 -15.06 -0.91 6.07
N ASP A 37 -14.52 0.20 6.55
CA ASP A 37 -15.30 1.38 6.91
C ASP A 37 -15.29 2.42 5.78
N ASN A 38 -15.99 3.53 5.99
CA ASN A 38 -16.06 4.61 5.00
C ASN A 38 -14.70 5.27 4.75
N GLU A 39 -13.85 5.38 5.77
CA GLU A 39 -12.51 5.94 5.63
C GLU A 39 -11.64 5.07 4.76
N GLU A 40 -11.71 3.75 4.92
CA GLU A 40 -10.98 2.80 4.08
C GLU A 40 -11.46 2.84 2.64
N LEU A 41 -12.76 3.01 2.40
CA LEU A 41 -13.30 3.17 1.04
C LEU A 41 -12.83 4.45 0.38
N ILE A 42 -12.73 5.54 1.14
CA ILE A 42 -12.18 6.82 0.64
C ILE A 42 -10.70 6.63 0.31
N SER A 43 -9.95 5.97 1.17
CA SER A 43 -8.54 5.67 0.95
C SER A 43 -8.34 4.77 -0.27
N LEU A 44 -9.22 3.79 -0.45
CA LEU A 44 -9.20 2.91 -1.63
C LEU A 44 -9.38 3.73 -2.91
N LYS A 45 -10.38 4.60 -2.96
CA LYS A 45 -10.63 5.44 -4.14
C LYS A 45 -9.42 6.31 -4.46
N ALA A 46 -8.79 6.90 -3.45
CA ALA A 46 -7.58 7.70 -3.63
C ALA A 46 -6.42 6.84 -4.14
N ALA A 47 -6.25 5.65 -3.56
CA ALA A 47 -5.14 4.76 -3.91
C ALA A 47 -5.25 4.19 -5.34
N ILE A 48 -6.47 4.05 -5.86
CA ILE A 48 -6.70 3.51 -7.22
C ILE A 48 -7.06 4.57 -8.25
N SER A 49 -6.89 5.85 -7.90
CA SER A 49 -7.23 6.97 -8.80
C SER A 49 -6.42 6.98 -10.11
N PHE A 50 -5.34 6.20 -10.18
CA PHE A 50 -4.56 6.04 -11.41
C PHE A 50 -5.26 5.20 -12.48
N LEU A 51 -6.36 4.52 -12.15
CA LEU A 51 -7.17 3.82 -13.15
C LEU A 51 -7.89 4.83 -14.02
N GLU A 52 -7.81 4.63 -15.34
CA GLU A 52 -8.44 5.53 -16.30
C GLU A 52 -9.91 5.20 -16.52
N ASP A 53 -10.30 3.95 -16.32
CA ASP A 53 -11.66 3.49 -16.52
C ASP A 53 -12.48 3.62 -15.23
N GLU A 54 -13.42 4.57 -15.22
CA GLU A 54 -14.29 4.79 -14.07
C GLU A 54 -15.15 3.57 -13.72
N SER A 55 -15.55 2.77 -14.71
CA SER A 55 -16.33 1.57 -14.46
C SER A 55 -15.52 0.53 -13.69
N GLU A 56 -14.23 0.43 -13.97
CA GLU A 56 -13.32 -0.46 -13.22
C GLU A 56 -13.16 0.00 -11.77
N ILE A 57 -13.05 1.31 -11.54
CA ILE A 57 -13.00 1.89 -10.18
C ILE A 57 -14.28 1.54 -9.42
N VAL A 58 -15.44 1.76 -10.03
CA VAL A 58 -16.75 1.49 -9.42
C VAL A 58 -16.89 0.00 -9.10
N GLU A 59 -16.53 -0.87 -10.02
CA GLU A 59 -16.60 -2.33 -9.80
C GLU A 59 -15.74 -2.75 -8.62
N LEU A 60 -14.50 -2.25 -8.54
CA LEU A 60 -13.59 -2.59 -7.46
C LEU A 60 -14.08 -2.07 -6.10
N VAL A 61 -14.51 -0.81 -6.05
CA VAL A 61 -15.05 -0.21 -4.82
C VAL A 61 -16.30 -0.97 -4.36
N THR A 62 -17.17 -1.33 -5.29
CA THR A 62 -18.39 -2.10 -4.99
C THR A 62 -18.03 -3.50 -4.45
N ALA A 63 -17.07 -4.17 -5.05
CA ALA A 63 -16.63 -5.48 -4.60
C ALA A 63 -16.05 -5.42 -3.18
N VAL A 64 -15.25 -4.41 -2.88
CA VAL A 64 -14.69 -4.21 -1.53
C VAL A 64 -15.79 -3.87 -0.54
N LYS A 65 -16.71 -2.99 -0.90
CA LYS A 65 -17.84 -2.59 -0.03
C LYS A 65 -18.75 -3.76 0.31
N SER A 66 -19.03 -4.63 -0.66
CA SER A 66 -19.87 -5.82 -0.45
C SER A 66 -19.07 -7.01 0.11
N ARG A 67 -17.77 -6.82 0.34
CA ARG A 67 -16.85 -7.85 0.85
C ARG A 67 -16.81 -9.09 -0.05
N SER A 68 -16.97 -8.88 -1.34
CA SER A 68 -16.83 -9.94 -2.33
C SER A 68 -15.39 -10.42 -2.40
N LYS A 69 -15.21 -11.74 -2.58
CA LYS A 69 -13.87 -12.29 -2.73
C LYS A 69 -13.23 -11.80 -4.02
N LEU A 70 -12.07 -11.17 -3.88
CA LEU A 70 -11.25 -10.77 -5.01
C LEU A 70 -10.15 -11.82 -5.23
N GLU A 71 -10.02 -12.30 -6.47
CA GLU A 71 -8.96 -13.21 -6.84
C GLU A 71 -7.83 -12.43 -7.50
N LEU A 72 -6.61 -12.60 -6.97
CA LEU A 72 -5.42 -11.97 -7.49
C LEU A 72 -4.57 -13.00 -8.21
N GLY A 73 -4.45 -12.85 -9.52
CA GLY A 73 -3.61 -13.71 -10.34
C GLY A 73 -2.14 -13.30 -10.30
N ARG A 74 -1.33 -14.03 -11.05
CA ARG A 74 0.09 -13.69 -11.22
C ARG A 74 0.24 -12.51 -12.16
N LEU A 75 1.25 -11.70 -11.93
CA LEU A 75 1.63 -10.60 -12.83
C LEU A 75 3.05 -10.86 -13.31
N ASP A 76 3.21 -10.96 -14.63
CA ASP A 76 4.51 -11.05 -15.26
C ASP A 76 5.04 -9.64 -15.52
N GLU A 77 6.01 -9.24 -14.73
CA GLU A 77 6.63 -7.93 -14.86
C GLU A 77 8.14 -8.07 -14.62
N LYS A 78 8.91 -7.13 -15.13
CA LYS A 78 10.35 -7.09 -14.84
C LYS A 78 10.54 -6.94 -13.33
N MET A 79 11.57 -7.59 -12.79
CA MET A 79 11.74 -7.66 -11.34
C MET A 79 11.82 -6.30 -10.67
N TYR A 80 12.47 -5.32 -11.28
CA TYR A 80 12.54 -4.00 -10.66
C TYR A 80 11.17 -3.28 -10.64
N LYS A 81 10.33 -3.51 -11.64
CA LYS A 81 8.97 -2.97 -11.66
C LYS A 81 8.08 -3.69 -10.66
N ALA A 82 8.20 -5.01 -10.60
CA ALA A 82 7.49 -5.82 -9.59
C ALA A 82 7.85 -5.37 -8.19
N ALA A 83 9.13 -5.11 -7.92
CA ALA A 83 9.60 -4.61 -6.64
C ALA A 83 9.00 -3.23 -6.31
N THR A 84 8.94 -2.32 -7.28
CA THR A 84 8.36 -0.99 -7.07
C THR A 84 6.87 -1.07 -6.76
N ILE A 85 6.15 -1.94 -7.47
CA ILE A 85 4.73 -2.21 -7.19
C ILE A 85 4.58 -2.75 -5.77
N TYR A 86 5.45 -3.66 -5.37
CA TYR A 86 5.41 -4.28 -4.04
C TYR A 86 5.67 -3.25 -2.93
N PHE A 87 6.62 -2.33 -3.13
CA PHE A 87 6.86 -1.23 -2.19
C PHE A 87 5.64 -0.31 -2.07
N TYR A 88 4.94 -0.07 -3.15
CA TYR A 88 3.70 0.72 -3.09
C TYR A 88 2.64 0.01 -2.23
N LEU A 89 2.49 -1.30 -2.39
CA LEU A 89 1.59 -2.09 -1.54
C LEU A 89 2.02 -2.04 -0.07
N ALA A 90 3.32 -2.06 0.21
CA ALA A 90 3.84 -1.90 1.56
C ALA A 90 3.38 -0.56 2.18
N THR A 91 3.39 0.50 1.39
CA THR A 91 2.88 1.80 1.83
C THR A 91 1.39 1.72 2.21
N VAL A 92 0.60 1.03 1.38
CA VAL A 92 -0.84 0.89 1.63
C VAL A 92 -1.11 0.16 2.96
N ILE A 93 -0.43 -0.96 3.22
CA ILE A 93 -0.68 -1.72 4.46
C ILE A 93 -0.16 -1.03 5.72
N THR A 94 0.77 -0.09 5.59
CA THR A 94 1.36 0.62 6.72
C THR A 94 0.70 1.97 7.01
N ILE A 95 -0.29 2.36 6.21
CA ILE A 95 -0.90 3.69 6.31
C ILE A 95 -1.51 3.95 7.69
N ASN A 96 -2.00 2.94 8.37
CA ASN A 96 -2.61 3.04 9.70
C ASN A 96 -1.58 2.94 10.83
N GLY A 97 -0.30 2.81 10.52
CA GLY A 97 0.77 2.70 11.53
C GLY A 97 0.86 1.37 12.22
N LYS A 98 0.08 0.38 11.81
CA LYS A 98 0.08 -0.98 12.34
C LYS A 98 -0.03 -1.99 11.20
N VAL A 99 0.67 -3.11 11.35
CA VAL A 99 0.53 -4.25 10.46
C VAL A 99 0.16 -5.47 11.31
N THR A 100 -1.01 -6.01 11.06
CA THR A 100 -1.44 -7.24 11.73
C THR A 100 -0.70 -8.44 11.15
N ARG A 101 -0.73 -9.56 11.88
CA ARG A 101 -0.13 -10.80 11.39
C ARG A 101 -0.80 -11.27 10.09
N ASP A 102 -2.12 -11.17 10.01
CA ASP A 102 -2.88 -11.57 8.82
C ASP A 102 -2.52 -10.70 7.61
N GLU A 103 -2.36 -9.39 7.82
CA GLU A 103 -1.91 -8.48 6.76
C GLU A 103 -0.49 -8.82 6.31
N ALA A 104 0.42 -9.12 7.25
CA ALA A 104 1.79 -9.51 6.92
C ALA A 104 1.83 -10.82 6.12
N ASP A 105 1.03 -11.81 6.51
CA ASP A 105 0.94 -13.08 5.80
C ASP A 105 0.38 -12.90 4.39
N LEU A 106 -0.66 -12.09 4.26
CA LEU A 106 -1.24 -11.73 2.97
C LEU A 106 -0.22 -11.01 2.07
N PHE A 107 0.48 -10.05 2.64
CA PHE A 107 1.50 -9.29 1.91
C PHE A 107 2.61 -10.21 1.38
N LYS A 108 3.06 -11.16 2.18
CA LYS A 108 4.04 -12.17 1.76
C LYS A 108 3.50 -13.05 0.63
N SER A 109 2.22 -13.43 0.70
CA SER A 109 1.61 -14.24 -0.34
C SER A 109 1.49 -13.47 -1.67
N ILE A 110 1.25 -12.18 -1.62
CA ILE A 110 1.19 -11.31 -2.80
C ILE A 110 2.56 -11.26 -3.51
N ALA A 111 3.66 -11.27 -2.76
CA ALA A 111 5.00 -11.31 -3.34
C ALA A 111 5.18 -12.48 -4.31
N GLY A 112 4.62 -13.64 -3.97
CA GLY A 112 4.66 -14.81 -4.84
C GLY A 112 3.94 -14.60 -6.16
N LYS A 113 2.91 -13.78 -6.20
CA LYS A 113 2.19 -13.42 -7.43
C LYS A 113 3.00 -12.52 -8.35
N LEU A 114 3.97 -11.82 -7.79
CA LEU A 114 4.90 -10.96 -8.53
C LEU A 114 6.21 -11.67 -8.88
N GLY A 115 6.39 -12.90 -8.44
CA GLY A 115 7.63 -13.63 -8.63
C GLY A 115 8.75 -13.24 -7.68
N LEU A 116 8.44 -12.53 -6.61
CA LEU A 116 9.42 -12.11 -5.60
C LEU A 116 9.59 -13.22 -4.55
N PRO A 117 10.83 -13.56 -4.18
CA PRO A 117 11.06 -14.63 -3.20
C PRO A 117 10.64 -14.23 -1.78
N PRO A 118 10.36 -15.23 -0.90
CA PRO A 118 9.92 -14.96 0.48
C PRO A 118 10.90 -14.10 1.29
N GLU A 119 12.20 -14.26 1.08
CA GLU A 119 13.22 -13.46 1.77
C GLU A 119 13.11 -11.98 1.40
N TYR A 120 12.81 -11.69 0.12
CA TYR A 120 12.58 -10.34 -0.36
C TYR A 120 11.34 -9.73 0.32
N ALA A 121 10.26 -10.50 0.40
CA ALA A 121 9.04 -10.04 1.08
C ALA A 121 9.30 -9.67 2.54
N ARG A 122 10.08 -10.49 3.24
CA ARG A 122 10.45 -10.20 4.63
C ARG A 122 11.29 -8.94 4.75
N SER A 123 12.23 -8.74 3.82
CA SER A 123 13.05 -7.53 3.81
C SER A 123 12.22 -6.27 3.60
N VAL A 124 11.23 -6.33 2.71
CA VAL A 124 10.33 -5.18 2.47
C VAL A 124 9.46 -4.90 3.69
N LEU A 125 8.93 -5.94 4.35
CA LEU A 125 8.17 -5.78 5.58
C LEU A 125 9.01 -5.18 6.70
N GLN A 126 10.26 -5.61 6.83
CA GLN A 126 11.18 -5.04 7.82
C GLN A 126 11.43 -3.57 7.54
N TRP A 127 11.68 -3.23 6.28
CA TRP A 127 11.85 -1.85 5.87
C TRP A 127 10.61 -1.01 6.20
N ALA A 128 9.41 -1.52 5.88
CA ALA A 128 8.15 -0.83 6.18
C ALA A 128 7.96 -0.62 7.68
N SER A 129 8.29 -1.62 8.49
CA SER A 129 8.25 -1.51 9.95
C SER A 129 9.21 -0.42 10.45
N ASP A 130 10.41 -0.34 9.89
CA ASP A 130 11.40 0.67 10.26
C ASP A 130 10.92 2.08 9.90
N VAL A 131 10.31 2.24 8.73
CA VAL A 131 9.72 3.52 8.31
C VAL A 131 8.60 3.95 9.27
N MET A 132 7.73 3.04 9.68
CA MET A 132 6.68 3.33 10.66
C MET A 132 7.27 3.81 11.99
N LYS A 133 8.33 3.18 12.46
CA LYS A 133 9.03 3.58 13.68
C LYS A 133 9.62 4.98 13.56
N LEU A 134 10.26 5.27 12.43
CA LEU A 134 10.83 6.59 12.17
C LEU A 134 9.76 7.66 12.09
N ASN A 135 8.63 7.38 11.44
CA ASN A 135 7.50 8.32 11.38
C ASN A 135 6.92 8.59 12.78
N LYS A 136 6.80 7.56 13.61
CA LYS A 136 6.35 7.71 14.99
C LYS A 136 7.31 8.58 15.79
N GLN A 137 8.62 8.34 15.66
CA GLN A 137 9.64 9.14 16.30
C GLN A 137 9.59 10.61 15.85
N ARG A 138 9.44 10.83 14.55
CA ARG A 138 9.29 12.17 13.98
C ARG A 138 8.09 12.90 14.59
N ASN A 139 6.94 12.22 14.68
CA ASN A 139 5.74 12.82 15.25
C ASN A 139 5.90 13.13 16.72
N GLN A 140 6.60 12.31 17.48
CA GLN A 140 6.92 12.56 18.89
C GLN A 140 7.81 13.80 19.04
N LEU A 141 8.80 13.95 18.16
CA LEU A 141 9.69 15.12 18.18
C LEU A 141 8.92 16.41 17.85
N ILE A 142 8.01 16.36 16.87
CA ILE A 142 7.16 17.50 16.55
C ILE A 142 6.28 17.90 17.74
N LYS A 143 5.68 16.91 18.41
CA LYS A 143 4.87 17.18 19.62
C LYS A 143 5.70 17.78 20.75
N ALA A 144 6.91 17.28 20.95
CA ALA A 144 7.81 17.78 21.98
C ALA A 144 8.16 19.26 21.75
N ALA A 145 8.14 19.72 20.51
CA ALA A 145 8.43 21.12 20.20
C ALA A 145 7.44 22.12 20.82
N ARG A 146 6.23 21.67 21.21
CA ARG A 146 5.24 22.51 21.88
C ARG A 146 5.73 23.07 23.21
N GLU A 147 6.63 22.33 23.87
CA GLU A 147 7.19 22.70 25.17
C GLU A 147 8.50 23.50 25.04
N LEU A 148 8.97 23.71 23.82
CA LEU A 148 10.22 24.42 23.59
C LEU A 148 9.99 25.92 23.51
N ARG A 149 10.97 26.68 24.03
CA ARG A 149 11.03 28.12 23.86
C ARG A 149 11.90 28.46 22.67
N PRO A 150 11.51 29.44 21.84
CA PRO A 150 12.34 29.88 20.74
C PRO A 150 13.72 30.34 21.20
N GLN A 151 14.76 29.95 20.50
CA GLN A 151 16.12 30.42 20.70
C GLN A 151 16.65 30.86 19.35
N TYR A 152 16.74 32.18 19.17
CA TYR A 152 17.23 32.77 17.92
C TYR A 152 18.72 33.05 18.04
N TYR A 153 19.50 32.70 17.03
CA TYR A 153 20.95 32.90 17.02
C TYR A 153 21.49 33.22 15.64
#